data_b72db3f58468e367a2254742cfd9069e
#
_entry.id   b72db3f58468e367a2254742cfd9069e
#
_cell.length_a   1.000
_cell.length_b   1.000
_cell.length_c   1.000
_cell.angle_alpha   90.00
_cell.angle_beta   90.00
_cell.angle_gamma   90.00
#
_symmetry.space_group_name_H-M   'P 1'
#
loop_
_entity.id
_entity.type
_entity.pdbx_description
1 polymer ?
#
loop_
_entity_poly.entity_id
_entity_poly.type
_entity_poly.pdbx_seq_one_letter_code
_entity_poly.pdbx_strand_id
1 'polypeptide(L)'
;MTNQKETGWNLRNSYAELPNIFFTPLDPNPVSSPKIVKFNDSLAASLGLQKEQLQSPEGVSILAGNSVPKGAFPLAQAYGGHQFGHFNMLGDGRAMLIGEQVTPSGEKVDLQLKGSGRTPYSRGGDGRAALGPMLREYIISEAMHALGIPTTRSLAVVTTGESIVREKELPGAILTRVASSHLRFGTFQFAAKWGTVENLQALADYALERHFPHIEKNEKKYLSLLQEVIKRHATLVAKWQLIGFIHGVMNTDNMTISGETIDYGPCAFMDTYDPETVFSSIDVQGRYAYQNQPGITGWNLARFAEALLPLLDQDIEKAVEIAQSAVTEFPKFYRENWLAGMQAKLGLFNEEKEDEALFQELLTIMKTYKADYTNTFRALTFDKLENSDLFESKEFAQWHELWKKRLGRQQQSKAESQELMKNNNPAVIPRNHRVEEALDAAQKEDYSVMETLLEALSSPYESPGQPEYCTPSAPSNQPYQTYCGT
;
A
#
# COMPACT_ATOMS: atom_id res chain seq x y z
N MET A 1 6.19 18.20 32.70
CA MET A 1 5.08 18.52 31.77
C MET A 1 5.74 19.15 30.55
N THR A 2 6.11 18.37 29.57
CA THR A 2 6.69 18.84 28.29
C THR A 2 5.66 19.69 27.57
N ASN A 3 6.10 20.86 27.12
CA ASN A 3 5.24 21.87 26.50
C ASN A 3 4.80 21.32 25.10
N GLN A 4 3.51 21.26 24.80
CA GLN A 4 2.96 20.75 23.56
C GLN A 4 3.56 21.40 22.29
N LYS A 5 4.08 22.65 22.43
CA LYS A 5 4.83 23.36 21.38
C LYS A 5 6.22 22.79 21.09
N GLU A 6 6.80 22.03 22.02
CA GLU A 6 8.16 21.50 21.89
C GLU A 6 8.21 20.18 21.15
N THR A 7 7.15 19.37 21.20
CA THR A 7 7.10 18.06 20.52
C THR A 7 6.47 18.08 19.13
N GLY A 8 5.68 19.10 18.83
CA GLY A 8 4.96 19.23 17.55
C GLY A 8 3.64 18.46 17.48
N TRP A 9 3.22 17.78 18.57
CA TRP A 9 1.92 17.08 18.60
C TRP A 9 0.76 18.07 18.48
N ASN A 10 -0.06 17.91 17.43
CA ASN A 10 -1.29 18.66 17.18
C ASN A 10 -2.43 17.69 16.88
N LEU A 11 -2.81 16.93 17.92
CA LEU A 11 -3.71 15.79 17.79
C LEU A 11 -5.18 16.19 17.81
N ARG A 12 -5.97 15.50 16.97
CA ARG A 12 -7.42 15.46 16.94
C ARG A 12 -7.88 14.02 17.05
N ASN A 13 -9.15 13.81 17.35
CA ASN A 13 -9.72 12.48 17.57
C ASN A 13 -11.12 12.41 16.92
N SER A 14 -11.25 12.86 15.67
CA SER A 14 -12.55 12.92 15.00
C SER A 14 -13.18 11.55 14.78
N TYR A 15 -12.36 10.49 14.68
CA TYR A 15 -12.88 9.12 14.63
C TYR A 15 -13.61 8.72 15.92
N ALA A 16 -13.19 9.22 17.07
CA ALA A 16 -13.84 8.97 18.36
C ALA A 16 -15.19 9.71 18.52
N GLU A 17 -15.55 10.60 17.59
CA GLU A 17 -16.86 11.24 17.53
C GLU A 17 -17.91 10.37 16.81
N LEU A 18 -17.48 9.29 16.13
CA LEU A 18 -18.36 8.29 15.55
C LEU A 18 -19.11 7.49 16.63
N PRO A 19 -20.24 6.85 16.28
CA PRO A 19 -20.93 5.93 17.20
C PRO A 19 -19.98 4.89 17.81
N ASN A 20 -20.14 4.60 19.11
CA ASN A 20 -19.25 3.72 19.87
C ASN A 20 -19.13 2.29 19.33
N ILE A 21 -20.00 1.88 18.39
CA ILE A 21 -19.89 0.58 17.73
C ILE A 21 -18.60 0.45 16.91
N PHE A 22 -18.02 1.56 16.45
CA PHE A 22 -16.87 1.57 15.53
C PHE A 22 -15.51 1.40 16.21
N PHE A 23 -15.45 1.50 17.54
CA PHE A 23 -14.17 1.41 18.24
C PHE A 23 -14.33 1.00 19.69
N THR A 24 -13.22 0.58 20.28
CA THR A 24 -13.07 0.39 21.72
C THR A 24 -11.93 1.27 22.21
N PRO A 25 -12.19 2.23 23.14
CA PRO A 25 -11.12 3.00 23.77
C PRO A 25 -10.26 2.08 24.63
N LEU A 26 -8.93 2.13 24.47
CA LEU A 26 -7.98 1.43 25.33
C LEU A 26 -6.58 1.99 25.12
N ASP A 27 -5.76 1.93 26.16
CA ASP A 27 -4.35 2.31 26.08
C ASP A 27 -3.50 1.16 25.52
N PRO A 28 -2.39 1.47 24.81
CA PRO A 28 -1.41 0.48 24.40
C PRO A 28 -0.84 -0.29 25.61
N ASN A 29 -0.47 -1.55 25.38
CA ASN A 29 0.18 -2.35 26.43
C ASN A 29 1.66 -1.95 26.55
N PRO A 30 2.13 -1.53 27.73
CA PRO A 30 3.53 -1.14 27.92
C PRO A 30 4.51 -2.26 27.56
N VAL A 31 5.72 -1.88 27.20
CA VAL A 31 6.83 -2.78 26.89
C VAL A 31 8.05 -2.45 27.74
N SER A 32 8.94 -3.44 27.97
CA SER A 32 9.94 -3.39 29.04
C SER A 32 11.13 -2.48 28.73
N SER A 33 11.65 -2.48 27.49
CA SER A 33 12.88 -1.76 27.14
C SER A 33 12.88 -1.31 25.67
N PRO A 34 12.06 -0.30 25.33
CA PRO A 34 11.93 0.14 23.95
C PRO A 34 13.19 0.85 23.46
N LYS A 35 13.58 0.55 22.19
CA LYS A 35 14.68 1.24 21.49
C LYS A 35 14.28 1.49 20.05
N ILE A 36 14.57 2.70 19.54
CA ILE A 36 14.35 3.00 18.11
C ILE A 36 15.34 2.18 17.28
N VAL A 37 14.79 1.47 16.30
CA VAL A 37 15.54 0.77 15.25
C VAL A 37 15.63 1.64 14.00
N LYS A 38 14.50 2.23 13.61
CA LYS A 38 14.41 3.11 12.45
C LYS A 38 13.48 4.27 12.74
N PHE A 39 13.88 5.45 12.27
CA PHE A 39 13.09 6.68 12.36
C PHE A 39 13.09 7.41 11.01
N ASN A 40 11.96 7.95 10.61
CA ASN A 40 11.76 8.66 9.35
C ASN A 40 11.79 10.16 9.58
N ASP A 41 12.96 10.74 9.43
CA ASP A 41 13.21 12.17 9.67
C ASP A 41 12.37 13.06 8.75
N SER A 42 12.29 12.72 7.47
CA SER A 42 11.55 13.51 6.47
C SER A 42 10.04 13.46 6.71
N LEU A 43 9.51 12.30 7.07
CA LEU A 43 8.10 12.17 7.43
C LEU A 43 7.78 12.92 8.72
N ALA A 44 8.62 12.82 9.76
CA ALA A 44 8.44 13.56 11.00
C ALA A 44 8.36 15.09 10.72
N ALA A 45 9.27 15.60 9.91
CA ALA A 45 9.28 17.01 9.51
C ALA A 45 8.00 17.43 8.77
N SER A 46 7.52 16.61 7.83
CA SER A 46 6.26 16.86 7.09
C SER A 46 5.03 16.85 8.01
N LEU A 47 5.06 16.07 9.07
CA LEU A 47 4.01 16.00 10.10
C LEU A 47 4.09 17.17 11.11
N GLY A 48 5.14 18.00 11.05
CA GLY A 48 5.40 19.07 12.02
C GLY A 48 5.93 18.56 13.37
N LEU A 49 6.39 17.30 13.41
CA LEU A 49 6.92 16.67 14.62
C LEU A 49 8.43 16.96 14.76
N GLN A 50 8.88 17.15 16.00
CA GLN A 50 10.27 17.47 16.29
C GLN A 50 11.10 16.19 16.50
N LYS A 51 12.04 15.92 15.58
CA LYS A 51 12.90 14.73 15.59
C LYS A 51 13.58 14.50 16.94
N GLU A 52 14.22 15.52 17.45
CA GLU A 52 15.01 15.44 18.70
C GLU A 52 14.14 15.05 19.89
N GLN A 53 12.90 15.52 19.90
CA GLN A 53 11.92 15.17 20.97
C GLN A 53 11.40 13.74 20.81
N LEU A 54 11.12 13.31 19.56
CA LEU A 54 10.67 11.94 19.32
C LEU A 54 11.73 10.89 19.54
N GLN A 55 12.99 11.25 19.40
CA GLN A 55 14.14 10.37 19.69
C GLN A 55 14.63 10.46 21.15
N SER A 56 14.04 11.37 21.98
CA SER A 56 14.30 11.40 23.42
C SER A 56 13.66 10.18 24.13
N PRO A 57 14.04 9.88 25.39
CA PRO A 57 13.41 8.81 26.16
C PRO A 57 11.89 8.93 26.25
N GLU A 58 11.34 10.15 26.38
CA GLU A 58 9.90 10.39 26.36
C GLU A 58 9.29 10.09 24.99
N GLY A 59 9.93 10.52 23.91
CA GLY A 59 9.48 10.26 22.55
C GLY A 59 9.47 8.77 22.23
N VAL A 60 10.53 8.05 22.60
CA VAL A 60 10.62 6.58 22.47
C VAL A 60 9.51 5.90 23.26
N SER A 61 9.21 6.39 24.47
CA SER A 61 8.11 5.90 25.31
C SER A 61 6.75 6.05 24.60
N ILE A 62 6.52 7.16 23.89
CA ILE A 62 5.30 7.38 23.10
C ILE A 62 5.25 6.44 21.89
N LEU A 63 6.33 6.34 21.12
CA LEU A 63 6.41 5.47 19.93
C LEU A 63 6.28 3.97 20.29
N ALA A 64 6.59 3.61 21.52
CA ALA A 64 6.42 2.26 22.09
C ALA A 64 5.05 2.03 22.73
N GLY A 65 4.21 3.06 22.87
CA GLY A 65 2.94 2.97 23.56
C GLY A 65 3.03 2.90 25.09
N ASN A 66 4.21 3.15 25.66
CA ASN A 66 4.40 3.19 27.13
C ASN A 66 3.87 4.50 27.75
N SER A 67 3.71 5.53 26.93
CA SER A 67 3.05 6.77 27.29
C SER A 67 2.21 7.29 26.13
N VAL A 68 1.21 8.10 26.45
CA VAL A 68 0.27 8.66 25.48
C VAL A 68 0.50 10.16 25.39
N PRO A 69 0.70 10.73 24.19
CA PRO A 69 0.89 12.17 24.03
C PRO A 69 -0.38 12.94 24.42
N LYS A 70 -0.19 14.15 24.94
CA LYS A 70 -1.31 15.00 25.31
C LYS A 70 -2.22 15.28 24.11
N GLY A 71 -3.51 15.09 24.28
CA GLY A 71 -4.52 15.28 23.22
C GLY A 71 -4.83 14.01 22.42
N ALA A 72 -4.09 12.92 22.63
CA ALA A 72 -4.43 11.61 22.07
C ALA A 72 -5.66 11.00 22.78
N PHE A 73 -6.33 10.12 22.02
CA PHE A 73 -7.40 9.26 22.51
C PHE A 73 -7.23 7.87 21.88
N PRO A 74 -6.37 7.03 22.48
CA PRO A 74 -6.07 5.72 21.91
C PRO A 74 -7.31 4.83 21.83
N LEU A 75 -7.45 4.15 20.69
CA LEU A 75 -8.58 3.26 20.44
C LEU A 75 -8.21 2.15 19.45
N ALA A 76 -8.90 1.02 19.52
CA ALA A 76 -8.88 -0.02 18.51
C ALA A 76 -10.15 0.09 17.63
N GLN A 77 -9.99 0.10 16.31
CA GLN A 77 -11.10 0.22 15.37
C GLN A 77 -11.76 -1.13 15.13
N ALA A 78 -13.10 -1.13 15.04
CA ALA A 78 -13.90 -2.26 14.64
C ALA A 78 -14.10 -2.27 13.12
N TYR A 79 -13.89 -3.41 12.49
CA TYR A 79 -14.21 -3.63 11.08
C TYR A 79 -14.48 -5.12 10.82
N GLY A 80 -15.12 -5.43 9.70
CA GLY A 80 -15.22 -6.78 9.16
C GLY A 80 -14.27 -6.97 8.00
N GLY A 81 -14.35 -8.09 7.32
CA GLY A 81 -13.61 -8.31 6.10
C GLY A 81 -13.91 -9.64 5.45
N HIS A 82 -13.88 -9.66 4.12
CA HIS A 82 -13.89 -10.88 3.34
C HIS A 82 -12.46 -11.38 3.17
N GLN A 83 -12.07 -12.31 4.04
CA GLN A 83 -10.76 -12.97 3.96
C GLN A 83 -10.87 -14.19 3.05
N PHE A 84 -10.17 -14.16 1.90
CA PHE A 84 -10.28 -15.18 0.86
C PHE A 84 -11.76 -15.46 0.44
N GLY A 85 -12.60 -14.43 0.46
CA GLY A 85 -14.02 -14.51 0.10
C GLY A 85 -14.97 -14.85 1.25
N HIS A 86 -14.47 -15.20 2.44
CA HIS A 86 -15.29 -15.49 3.63
C HIS A 86 -15.36 -14.26 4.55
N PHE A 87 -16.59 -13.82 4.85
CA PHE A 87 -16.80 -12.64 5.69
C PHE A 87 -16.66 -12.97 7.17
N ASN A 88 -15.81 -12.21 7.85
CA ASN A 88 -15.52 -12.36 9.28
C ASN A 88 -15.59 -11.01 10.00
N MET A 89 -15.90 -11.04 11.31
CA MET A 89 -15.65 -9.92 12.20
C MET A 89 -14.14 -9.87 12.50
N LEU A 90 -13.56 -8.73 12.30
CA LEU A 90 -12.14 -8.46 12.49
C LEU A 90 -11.99 -7.25 13.43
N GLY A 91 -11.08 -6.37 13.13
CA GLY A 91 -10.77 -5.16 13.86
C GLY A 91 -9.27 -5.07 14.11
N ASP A 92 -8.84 -4.00 14.74
CA ASP A 92 -7.44 -3.77 15.08
C ASP A 92 -6.98 -4.74 16.18
N GLY A 93 -6.69 -6.00 15.80
CA GLY A 93 -6.31 -7.06 16.72
C GLY A 93 -4.92 -6.91 17.35
N ARG A 94 -4.08 -6.04 16.78
CA ARG A 94 -2.71 -5.74 17.24
C ARG A 94 -2.28 -4.30 16.96
N ALA A 95 -3.22 -3.43 16.70
CA ALA A 95 -2.94 -2.05 16.39
C ALA A 95 -3.88 -1.13 17.16
N MET A 96 -3.43 0.10 17.43
CA MET A 96 -4.22 1.12 18.10
C MET A 96 -4.01 2.46 17.46
N LEU A 97 -5.10 3.10 17.06
CA LEU A 97 -5.08 4.50 16.61
C LEU A 97 -4.82 5.39 17.83
N ILE A 98 -3.78 6.20 17.76
CA ILE A 98 -3.41 7.13 18.83
C ILE A 98 -4.16 8.45 18.71
N GLY A 99 -4.44 8.86 17.49
CA GLY A 99 -5.13 10.08 17.11
C GLY A 99 -4.79 10.51 15.70
N GLU A 100 -5.27 11.68 15.33
CA GLU A 100 -5.06 12.29 14.03
C GLU A 100 -4.12 13.49 14.20
N GLN A 101 -2.91 13.42 13.61
CA GLN A 101 -2.00 14.57 13.56
C GLN A 101 -2.48 15.56 12.51
N VAL A 102 -2.64 16.82 12.90
CA VAL A 102 -2.85 17.93 11.97
C VAL A 102 -1.49 18.47 11.57
N THR A 103 -1.15 18.30 10.29
CA THR A 103 0.13 18.72 9.73
C THR A 103 0.23 20.25 9.63
N PRO A 104 1.43 20.80 9.39
CA PRO A 104 1.58 22.25 9.14
C PRO A 104 0.80 22.75 7.92
N SER A 105 0.51 21.89 6.93
CA SER A 105 -0.36 22.21 5.78
C SER A 105 -1.86 22.15 6.11
N GLY A 106 -2.23 21.71 7.32
CA GLY A 106 -3.62 21.57 7.75
C GLY A 106 -4.27 20.23 7.40
N GLU A 107 -3.54 19.31 6.82
CA GLU A 107 -3.98 17.95 6.54
C GLU A 107 -4.09 17.15 7.84
N LYS A 108 -5.07 16.23 7.88
CA LYS A 108 -5.21 15.29 9.01
C LYS A 108 -4.72 13.92 8.56
N VAL A 109 -3.82 13.32 9.33
CA VAL A 109 -3.35 11.96 9.12
C VAL A 109 -3.44 11.14 10.40
N ASP A 110 -3.84 9.90 10.27
CA ASP A 110 -3.92 8.97 11.40
C ASP A 110 -2.54 8.51 11.82
N LEU A 111 -2.31 8.43 13.13
CA LEU A 111 -1.14 7.80 13.73
C LEU A 111 -1.58 6.52 14.44
N GLN A 112 -1.08 5.37 14.00
CA GLN A 112 -1.45 4.07 14.54
C GLN A 112 -0.19 3.31 14.99
N LEU A 113 -0.21 2.74 16.20
CA LEU A 113 0.83 1.84 16.70
C LEU A 113 0.47 0.39 16.37
N LYS A 114 1.21 -0.25 15.47
CA LYS A 114 1.04 -1.66 15.08
C LYS A 114 2.01 -2.54 15.87
N GLY A 115 1.50 -3.55 16.57
CA GLY A 115 2.25 -4.38 17.52
C GLY A 115 2.12 -3.90 18.97
N SER A 116 1.23 -2.96 19.26
CA SER A 116 1.10 -2.25 20.54
C SER A 116 0.37 -3.03 21.65
N GLY A 117 0.00 -4.27 21.39
CA GLY A 117 -0.57 -5.15 22.41
C GLY A 117 -2.00 -5.61 22.10
N ARG A 118 -2.55 -6.34 23.06
CA ARG A 118 -3.86 -6.99 22.93
C ARG A 118 -4.99 -5.98 22.91
N THR A 119 -5.97 -6.23 22.04
CA THR A 119 -7.24 -5.51 21.96
C THR A 119 -8.41 -6.49 22.04
N PRO A 120 -9.66 -6.03 22.15
CA PRO A 120 -10.84 -6.89 22.05
C PRO A 120 -10.94 -7.67 20.71
N TYR A 121 -10.22 -7.22 19.70
CA TYR A 121 -10.22 -7.81 18.34
C TYR A 121 -9.05 -8.79 18.11
N SER A 122 -8.23 -9.10 19.11
CA SER A 122 -7.03 -9.94 18.95
C SER A 122 -7.32 -11.43 18.75
N ARG A 123 -8.58 -11.86 18.86
CA ARG A 123 -9.03 -13.26 18.62
C ARG A 123 -8.15 -14.31 19.35
N GLY A 124 -7.79 -14.01 20.59
CA GLY A 124 -6.91 -14.88 21.41
C GLY A 124 -5.42 -14.65 21.20
N GLY A 125 -4.98 -13.85 20.22
CA GLY A 125 -3.58 -13.48 20.01
C GLY A 125 -3.03 -12.54 21.10
N ASP A 126 -1.70 -12.36 21.10
CA ASP A 126 -0.99 -11.49 22.05
C ASP A 126 -1.02 -10.00 21.67
N GLY A 127 -1.44 -9.67 20.45
CA GLY A 127 -1.45 -8.30 19.92
C GLY A 127 -0.07 -7.73 19.66
N ARG A 128 0.98 -8.55 19.71
CA ARG A 128 2.37 -8.17 19.45
C ARG A 128 2.77 -8.45 18.00
N ALA A 129 3.86 -7.84 17.57
CA ALA A 129 4.44 -8.03 16.26
C ALA A 129 5.95 -8.29 16.35
N ALA A 130 6.48 -9.12 15.44
CA ALA A 130 7.91 -9.37 15.35
C ALA A 130 8.63 -8.24 14.58
N LEU A 131 9.92 -8.06 14.86
CA LEU A 131 10.77 -7.05 14.25
C LEU A 131 10.81 -7.16 12.71
N GLY A 132 11.04 -8.36 12.18
CA GLY A 132 11.14 -8.58 10.72
C GLY A 132 9.93 -8.05 9.95
N PRO A 133 8.69 -8.47 10.23
CA PRO A 133 7.48 -7.94 9.61
C PRO A 133 7.31 -6.41 9.74
N MET A 134 7.70 -5.81 10.85
CA MET A 134 7.61 -4.35 11.03
C MET A 134 8.64 -3.61 10.16
N LEU A 135 9.85 -4.11 10.07
CA LEU A 135 10.87 -3.57 9.16
C LEU A 135 10.51 -3.78 7.69
N ARG A 136 9.92 -4.95 7.35
CA ARG A 136 9.42 -5.21 6.00
C ARG A 136 8.36 -4.18 5.60
N GLU A 137 7.36 -3.94 6.45
CA GLU A 137 6.34 -2.93 6.19
C GLU A 137 6.96 -1.53 6.06
N TYR A 138 7.96 -1.19 6.87
CA TYR A 138 8.70 0.07 6.76
C TYR A 138 9.39 0.20 5.39
N ILE A 139 10.19 -0.79 4.99
CA ILE A 139 10.94 -0.79 3.72
C ILE A 139 9.98 -0.65 2.54
N ILE A 140 8.94 -1.48 2.48
CA ILE A 140 8.03 -1.51 1.33
C ILE A 140 7.16 -0.25 1.28
N SER A 141 6.61 0.22 2.39
CA SER A 141 5.77 1.43 2.40
C SER A 141 6.55 2.68 1.97
N GLU A 142 7.79 2.83 2.42
CA GLU A 142 8.63 3.96 2.03
C GLU A 142 9.10 3.86 0.57
N ALA A 143 9.40 2.65 0.08
CA ALA A 143 9.68 2.42 -1.33
C ALA A 143 8.46 2.73 -2.22
N MET A 144 7.26 2.31 -1.84
CA MET A 144 6.02 2.63 -2.54
C MET A 144 5.78 4.14 -2.60
N HIS A 145 6.03 4.84 -1.49
CA HIS A 145 5.97 6.30 -1.46
C HIS A 145 6.95 6.94 -2.45
N ALA A 146 8.22 6.50 -2.45
CA ALA A 146 9.24 7.00 -3.36
C ALA A 146 8.90 6.72 -4.84
N LEU A 147 8.23 5.59 -5.13
CA LEU A 147 7.70 5.24 -6.45
C LEU A 147 6.47 6.06 -6.86
N GLY A 148 5.94 6.93 -5.99
CA GLY A 148 4.74 7.74 -6.27
C GLY A 148 3.43 6.95 -6.23
N ILE A 149 3.41 5.83 -5.48
CA ILE A 149 2.22 5.02 -5.27
C ILE A 149 1.52 5.48 -3.99
N PRO A 150 0.19 5.74 -4.01
CA PRO A 150 -0.56 6.03 -2.79
C PRO A 150 -0.41 4.90 -1.76
N THR A 151 0.06 5.25 -0.57
CA THR A 151 0.44 4.26 0.44
C THR A 151 0.40 4.84 1.84
N THR A 152 0.14 3.98 2.84
CA THR A 152 0.48 4.30 4.23
C THR A 152 1.98 4.52 4.36
N ARG A 153 2.40 5.31 5.34
CA ARG A 153 3.81 5.64 5.61
C ARG A 153 4.24 5.06 6.96
N SER A 154 5.53 4.96 7.14
CA SER A 154 6.14 4.44 8.36
C SER A 154 6.99 5.51 9.03
N LEU A 155 6.59 5.96 10.24
CA LEU A 155 7.31 6.99 11.00
C LEU A 155 8.48 6.41 11.79
N ALA A 156 8.24 5.31 12.51
CA ALA A 156 9.27 4.69 13.33
C ALA A 156 9.02 3.19 13.51
N VAL A 157 10.11 2.43 13.69
CA VAL A 157 10.10 1.08 14.23
C VAL A 157 10.88 1.07 15.54
N VAL A 158 10.25 0.54 16.59
CA VAL A 158 10.82 0.48 17.94
C VAL A 158 10.82 -0.98 18.38
N THR A 159 11.94 -1.53 18.89
CA THR A 159 11.94 -2.83 19.57
C THR A 159 11.27 -2.71 20.93
N THR A 160 10.70 -3.81 21.42
CA THR A 160 10.01 -3.81 22.73
C THR A 160 10.92 -4.16 23.90
N GLY A 161 12.08 -4.76 23.62
CA GLY A 161 12.92 -5.39 24.64
C GLY A 161 12.38 -6.74 25.12
N GLU A 162 11.34 -7.25 24.47
CA GLU A 162 10.67 -8.52 24.77
C GLU A 162 10.72 -9.45 23.58
N SER A 163 10.85 -10.73 23.83
CA SER A 163 10.67 -11.77 22.81
C SER A 163 9.20 -12.12 22.64
N ILE A 164 8.82 -12.41 21.41
CA ILE A 164 7.51 -12.98 21.10
C ILE A 164 7.69 -14.39 20.52
N VAL A 165 6.78 -15.29 20.88
CA VAL A 165 6.82 -16.67 20.42
C VAL A 165 5.88 -16.81 19.22
N ARG A 166 6.43 -17.27 18.09
CA ARG A 166 5.73 -17.72 16.88
C ARG A 166 6.15 -19.17 16.62
N GLU A 167 6.63 -19.51 15.44
CA GLU A 167 7.31 -20.80 15.19
C GLU A 167 8.65 -20.90 15.95
N LYS A 168 9.25 -19.74 16.18
CA LYS A 168 10.48 -19.56 16.99
C LYS A 168 10.34 -18.31 17.82
N GLU A 169 11.25 -18.12 18.77
CA GLU A 169 11.39 -16.89 19.54
C GLU A 169 11.96 -15.77 18.66
N LEU A 170 11.28 -14.62 18.62
CA LEU A 170 11.62 -13.47 17.77
C LEU A 170 11.62 -12.19 18.60
N PRO A 171 12.46 -11.20 18.27
CA PRO A 171 12.38 -9.86 18.88
C PRO A 171 11.03 -9.22 18.57
N GLY A 172 10.38 -8.70 19.63
CA GLY A 172 9.16 -7.90 19.48
C GLY A 172 9.44 -6.48 19.00
N ALA A 173 8.54 -5.93 18.20
CA ALA A 173 8.63 -4.55 17.74
C ALA A 173 7.26 -3.90 17.54
N ILE A 174 7.27 -2.57 17.49
CA ILE A 174 6.10 -1.71 17.23
C ILE A 174 6.45 -0.79 16.06
N LEU A 175 5.54 -0.72 15.10
CA LEU A 175 5.61 0.21 13.98
C LEU A 175 4.62 1.36 14.22
N THR A 176 5.10 2.61 14.12
CA THR A 176 4.23 3.77 14.02
C THR A 176 3.85 3.98 12.56
N ARG A 177 2.63 3.60 12.21
CA ARG A 177 2.06 3.75 10.86
C ARG A 177 1.29 5.06 10.74
N VAL A 178 1.47 5.72 9.60
CA VAL A 178 0.80 6.98 9.24
C VAL A 178 -0.04 6.74 7.99
N ALA A 179 -1.27 7.22 7.98
CA ALA A 179 -2.19 7.09 6.84
C ALA A 179 -3.09 8.31 6.75
N SER A 180 -3.63 8.61 5.56
CA SER A 180 -4.71 9.60 5.42
C SER A 180 -5.93 9.23 6.29
N SER A 181 -6.25 7.95 6.39
CA SER A 181 -7.03 7.31 7.46
C SER A 181 -6.89 5.79 7.39
N HIS A 182 -7.31 5.11 8.47
CA HIS A 182 -7.41 3.65 8.51
C HIS A 182 -8.83 3.14 8.19
N LEU A 183 -9.69 3.98 7.62
CA LEU A 183 -11.00 3.55 7.11
C LEU A 183 -10.84 2.54 5.98
N ARG A 184 -11.50 1.40 6.10
CA ARG A 184 -11.43 0.27 5.16
C ARG A 184 -12.81 -0.02 4.58
N PHE A 185 -12.88 -0.74 3.48
CA PHE A 185 -14.16 -1.30 3.01
C PHE A 185 -14.80 -2.16 4.11
N GLY A 186 -13.96 -2.89 4.85
CA GLY A 186 -14.37 -3.68 6.00
C GLY A 186 -15.06 -2.89 7.12
N THR A 187 -14.75 -1.61 7.31
CA THR A 187 -15.44 -0.75 8.29
C THR A 187 -16.90 -0.50 7.87
N PHE A 188 -17.15 -0.27 6.59
CA PHE A 188 -18.50 -0.12 6.03
C PHE A 188 -19.28 -1.44 6.06
N GLN A 189 -18.62 -2.54 5.76
CA GLN A 189 -19.23 -3.88 5.86
C GLN A 189 -19.63 -4.22 7.30
N PHE A 190 -18.80 -3.83 8.27
CA PHE A 190 -19.11 -3.94 9.69
C PHE A 190 -20.34 -3.11 10.05
N ALA A 191 -20.39 -1.84 9.63
CA ALA A 191 -21.55 -0.97 9.85
C ALA A 191 -22.83 -1.54 9.27
N ALA A 192 -22.78 -2.02 8.03
CA ALA A 192 -23.95 -2.61 7.35
C ALA A 192 -24.43 -3.92 7.99
N LYS A 193 -23.52 -4.71 8.59
CA LYS A 193 -23.86 -6.03 9.16
C LYS A 193 -24.31 -5.96 10.61
N TRP A 194 -23.66 -5.13 11.43
CA TRP A 194 -23.84 -5.09 12.88
C TRP A 194 -24.29 -3.74 13.42
N GLY A 195 -24.28 -2.69 12.58
CA GLY A 195 -24.76 -1.35 12.92
C GLY A 195 -26.21 -1.13 12.48
N THR A 196 -26.65 0.13 12.62
CA THR A 196 -27.91 0.64 12.07
C THR A 196 -27.65 1.47 10.81
N VAL A 197 -28.70 1.86 10.08
CA VAL A 197 -28.57 2.73 8.92
C VAL A 197 -27.98 4.09 9.34
N GLU A 198 -28.34 4.59 10.53
CA GLU A 198 -27.80 5.85 11.08
C GLU A 198 -26.29 5.73 11.39
N ASN A 199 -25.83 4.54 11.87
CA ASN A 199 -24.39 4.30 12.06
C ASN A 199 -23.66 4.28 10.71
N LEU A 200 -24.21 3.61 9.71
CA LEU A 200 -23.64 3.58 8.37
C LEU A 200 -23.60 4.99 7.75
N GLN A 201 -24.65 5.76 7.94
CA GLN A 201 -24.73 7.15 7.48
C GLN A 201 -23.67 8.02 8.15
N ALA A 202 -23.54 7.95 9.48
CA ALA A 202 -22.51 8.69 10.22
C ALA A 202 -21.10 8.36 9.71
N LEU A 203 -20.80 7.08 9.45
CA LEU A 203 -19.53 6.62 8.89
C LEU A 203 -19.31 7.16 7.47
N ALA A 204 -20.34 7.13 6.61
CA ALA A 204 -20.25 7.63 5.24
C ALA A 204 -20.07 9.16 5.20
N ASP A 205 -20.75 9.89 6.07
CA ASP A 205 -20.60 11.34 6.20
C ASP A 205 -19.20 11.71 6.73
N TYR A 206 -18.66 10.95 7.68
CA TYR A 206 -17.29 11.09 8.15
C TYR A 206 -16.27 10.85 7.02
N ALA A 207 -16.47 9.80 6.22
CA ALA A 207 -15.58 9.50 5.08
C ALA A 207 -15.62 10.61 4.01
N LEU A 208 -16.82 11.17 3.73
CA LEU A 208 -16.98 12.30 2.83
C LEU A 208 -16.23 13.53 3.32
N GLU A 209 -16.41 13.90 4.59
CA GLU A 209 -15.74 15.05 5.18
C GLU A 209 -14.22 14.90 5.21
N ARG A 210 -13.75 13.69 5.53
CA ARG A 210 -12.32 13.39 5.67
C ARG A 210 -11.57 13.32 4.34
N HIS A 211 -12.16 12.67 3.32
CA HIS A 211 -11.45 12.29 2.09
C HIS A 211 -11.98 12.96 0.83
N PHE A 212 -13.22 13.46 0.87
CA PHE A 212 -13.93 13.96 -0.32
C PHE A 212 -14.69 15.26 -0.03
N PRO A 213 -14.04 16.26 0.62
CA PRO A 213 -14.71 17.49 1.01
C PRO A 213 -15.26 18.31 -0.17
N HIS A 214 -14.80 18.00 -1.40
CA HIS A 214 -15.27 18.60 -2.64
C HIS A 214 -16.62 18.06 -3.13
N ILE A 215 -17.09 16.93 -2.60
CA ILE A 215 -18.39 16.35 -2.98
C ILE A 215 -19.50 17.20 -2.39
N GLU A 216 -20.41 17.62 -3.24
CA GLU A 216 -21.58 18.39 -2.82
C GLU A 216 -22.48 17.59 -1.86
N LYS A 217 -22.95 18.23 -0.80
CA LYS A 217 -23.84 17.64 0.21
C LYS A 217 -25.30 17.57 -0.30
N ASN A 218 -25.54 16.84 -1.38
CA ASN A 218 -26.85 16.61 -1.99
C ASN A 218 -27.31 15.15 -1.81
N GLU A 219 -28.48 14.81 -2.34
CA GLU A 219 -29.07 13.47 -2.25
C GLU A 219 -28.19 12.36 -2.89
N LYS A 220 -27.29 12.71 -3.83
CA LYS A 220 -26.40 11.77 -4.52
C LYS A 220 -25.02 11.65 -3.87
N LYS A 221 -24.77 12.28 -2.71
CA LYS A 221 -23.43 12.31 -2.07
C LYS A 221 -22.83 10.91 -1.84
N TYR A 222 -23.65 9.91 -1.50
CA TYR A 222 -23.18 8.55 -1.25
C TYR A 222 -22.86 7.78 -2.55
N LEU A 223 -23.61 8.04 -3.62
CA LEU A 223 -23.23 7.56 -4.95
C LEU A 223 -21.91 8.21 -5.38
N SER A 224 -21.74 9.50 -5.16
CA SER A 224 -20.49 10.20 -5.48
C SER A 224 -19.31 9.66 -4.64
N LEU A 225 -19.53 9.32 -3.37
CA LEU A 225 -18.54 8.62 -2.54
C LEU A 225 -18.10 7.31 -3.18
N LEU A 226 -19.06 6.46 -3.57
CA LEU A 226 -18.79 5.18 -4.23
C LEU A 226 -17.97 5.38 -5.53
N GLN A 227 -18.38 6.33 -6.36
CA GLN A 227 -17.72 6.63 -7.63
C GLN A 227 -16.28 7.13 -7.44
N GLU A 228 -16.02 7.99 -6.46
CA GLU A 228 -14.67 8.47 -6.16
C GLU A 228 -13.76 7.36 -5.61
N VAL A 229 -14.29 6.49 -4.74
CA VAL A 229 -13.54 5.31 -4.26
C VAL A 229 -13.20 4.37 -5.42
N ILE A 230 -14.13 4.13 -6.36
CA ILE A 230 -13.90 3.33 -7.56
C ILE A 230 -12.75 3.91 -8.40
N LYS A 231 -12.76 5.21 -8.67
CA LYS A 231 -11.70 5.89 -9.46
C LYS A 231 -10.33 5.79 -8.76
N ARG A 232 -10.28 6.04 -7.44
CA ARG A 232 -9.03 5.93 -6.68
C ARG A 232 -8.43 4.53 -6.74
N HIS A 233 -9.25 3.49 -6.59
CA HIS A 233 -8.77 2.12 -6.66
C HIS A 233 -8.42 1.68 -8.08
N ALA A 234 -9.10 2.18 -9.10
CA ALA A 234 -8.72 1.95 -10.49
C ALA A 234 -7.32 2.51 -10.78
N THR A 235 -7.03 3.72 -10.31
CA THR A 235 -5.70 4.35 -10.42
C THR A 235 -4.65 3.60 -9.59
N LEU A 236 -4.96 3.23 -8.33
CA LEU A 236 -4.04 2.54 -7.44
C LEU A 236 -3.58 1.20 -8.03
N VAL A 237 -4.54 0.36 -8.44
CA VAL A 237 -4.22 -0.98 -8.94
C VAL A 237 -3.55 -0.94 -10.31
N ALA A 238 -3.88 0.03 -11.16
CA ALA A 238 -3.12 0.27 -12.39
C ALA A 238 -1.64 0.58 -12.09
N LYS A 239 -1.38 1.44 -11.10
CA LYS A 239 0.00 1.72 -10.65
C LYS A 239 0.72 0.49 -10.12
N TRP A 240 0.06 -0.40 -9.34
CA TRP A 240 0.66 -1.66 -8.91
C TRP A 240 1.08 -2.54 -10.09
N GLN A 241 0.19 -2.68 -11.08
CA GLN A 241 0.49 -3.44 -12.29
C GLN A 241 1.70 -2.87 -13.07
N LEU A 242 1.81 -1.54 -13.15
CA LEU A 242 2.87 -0.86 -13.90
C LEU A 242 4.27 -0.97 -13.28
N ILE A 243 4.38 -1.36 -12.02
CA ILE A 243 5.65 -1.55 -11.32
C ILE A 243 5.92 -3.01 -10.91
N GLY A 244 5.04 -3.95 -11.27
CA GLY A 244 5.19 -5.36 -10.91
C GLY A 244 4.94 -5.68 -9.44
N PHE A 245 4.17 -4.83 -8.72
CA PHE A 245 3.83 -5.06 -7.31
C PHE A 245 2.68 -6.05 -7.17
N ILE A 246 2.82 -6.99 -6.23
CA ILE A 246 1.79 -7.97 -5.85
C ILE A 246 1.52 -7.83 -4.37
N HIS A 247 0.30 -7.45 -4.02
CA HIS A 247 -0.11 -7.22 -2.63
C HIS A 247 -0.15 -8.53 -1.82
N GLY A 248 -0.57 -9.61 -2.44
CA GLY A 248 -0.60 -10.95 -1.86
C GLY A 248 -1.79 -11.27 -0.95
N VAL A 249 -2.50 -10.27 -0.39
CA VAL A 249 -3.73 -10.46 0.40
C VAL A 249 -4.67 -9.26 0.18
N MET A 250 -5.48 -9.32 -0.87
CA MET A 250 -6.43 -8.26 -1.20
C MET A 250 -7.82 -8.54 -0.64
N ASN A 251 -7.87 -8.74 0.67
CA ASN A 251 -9.13 -8.82 1.42
C ASN A 251 -9.80 -7.46 1.50
N THR A 252 -11.10 -7.39 1.79
CA THR A 252 -11.81 -6.11 1.93
C THR A 252 -11.36 -5.28 3.13
N ASP A 253 -10.74 -5.90 4.12
CA ASP A 253 -10.06 -5.23 5.23
C ASP A 253 -8.69 -4.64 4.86
N ASN A 254 -8.16 -4.96 3.68
CA ASN A 254 -6.93 -4.39 3.13
C ASN A 254 -7.19 -3.39 1.97
N MET A 255 -8.43 -2.92 1.84
CA MET A 255 -8.84 -1.91 0.88
C MET A 255 -9.29 -0.65 1.62
N THR A 256 -8.53 0.44 1.48
CA THR A 256 -8.79 1.70 2.19
C THR A 256 -9.77 2.60 1.43
N ILE A 257 -10.53 3.43 2.15
CA ILE A 257 -11.40 4.45 1.53
C ILE A 257 -10.56 5.56 0.87
N SER A 258 -9.38 5.84 1.42
CA SER A 258 -8.44 6.82 0.87
C SER A 258 -7.86 6.42 -0.49
N GLY A 259 -7.85 5.13 -0.83
CA GLY A 259 -7.14 4.58 -1.99
C GLY A 259 -5.63 4.45 -1.78
N GLU A 260 -5.18 4.34 -0.52
CA GLU A 260 -3.80 4.05 -0.16
C GLU A 260 -3.59 2.54 0.00
N THR A 261 -2.42 2.05 -0.40
CA THR A 261 -1.97 0.68 -0.09
C THR A 261 -1.71 0.54 1.40
N ILE A 262 -2.20 -0.53 2.02
CA ILE A 262 -2.08 -0.77 3.46
C ILE A 262 -1.74 -2.25 3.74
N ASP A 263 -1.15 -2.51 4.92
CA ASP A 263 -0.90 -3.86 5.43
C ASP A 263 0.03 -4.69 4.53
N TYR A 264 1.28 -4.28 4.48
CA TYR A 264 2.36 -4.93 3.74
C TYR A 264 2.81 -6.23 4.42
N GLY A 265 1.97 -7.26 4.31
CA GLY A 265 2.25 -8.61 4.79
C GLY A 265 3.01 -9.43 3.74
N PRO A 266 2.32 -10.36 3.03
CA PRO A 266 2.96 -11.23 2.05
C PRO A 266 3.11 -10.57 0.67
N CYS A 267 3.28 -9.26 0.62
CA CYS A 267 3.50 -8.52 -0.63
C CYS A 267 4.93 -8.69 -1.13
N ALA A 268 5.12 -8.56 -2.44
CA ALA A 268 6.44 -8.57 -3.06
C ALA A 268 6.41 -7.90 -4.45
N PHE A 269 7.59 -7.60 -4.99
CA PHE A 269 7.77 -7.14 -6.36
C PHE A 269 8.21 -8.30 -7.25
N MET A 270 7.66 -8.35 -8.45
CA MET A 270 7.96 -9.35 -9.44
C MET A 270 9.31 -9.04 -10.10
N ASP A 271 10.21 -10.03 -10.13
CA ASP A 271 11.43 -9.98 -10.93
C ASP A 271 11.10 -10.42 -12.36
N THR A 272 10.99 -11.70 -12.60
CA THR A 272 10.61 -12.26 -13.92
C THR A 272 9.13 -11.99 -14.20
N TYR A 273 8.81 -11.48 -15.37
CA TYR A 273 7.43 -11.25 -15.75
C TYR A 273 6.67 -12.56 -15.95
N ASP A 274 5.72 -12.81 -15.08
CA ASP A 274 4.72 -13.85 -15.24
C ASP A 274 3.39 -13.38 -14.62
N PRO A 275 2.31 -13.25 -15.41
CA PRO A 275 1.01 -12.81 -14.91
C PRO A 275 0.41 -13.75 -13.85
N GLU A 276 0.86 -15.00 -13.77
CA GLU A 276 0.39 -16.00 -12.80
C GLU A 276 1.18 -15.97 -11.47
N THR A 277 2.14 -15.05 -11.31
CA THR A 277 2.98 -14.94 -10.11
C THR A 277 2.16 -14.75 -8.85
N VAL A 278 2.43 -15.59 -7.85
CA VAL A 278 1.89 -15.57 -6.49
C VAL A 278 3.04 -15.65 -5.50
N PHE A 279 3.08 -14.74 -4.52
CA PHE A 279 4.11 -14.78 -3.48
C PHE A 279 3.59 -15.28 -2.14
N SER A 280 2.32 -15.01 -1.82
CA SER A 280 1.72 -15.40 -0.55
C SER A 280 1.65 -16.93 -0.41
N SER A 281 2.31 -17.48 0.61
CA SER A 281 2.31 -18.91 0.90
C SER A 281 0.94 -19.49 1.22
N ILE A 282 0.00 -18.65 1.65
CA ILE A 282 -1.38 -19.05 1.99
C ILE A 282 -2.35 -18.94 0.80
N ASP A 283 -1.94 -18.32 -0.30
CA ASP A 283 -2.76 -18.18 -1.52
C ASP A 283 -2.51 -19.34 -2.49
N VAL A 284 -2.87 -20.54 -2.08
CA VAL A 284 -2.65 -21.78 -2.86
C VAL A 284 -3.37 -21.78 -4.20
N GLN A 285 -4.48 -21.04 -4.32
CA GLN A 285 -5.30 -21.01 -5.53
C GLN A 285 -4.96 -19.83 -6.47
N GLY A 286 -4.00 -18.99 -6.11
CA GLY A 286 -3.64 -17.83 -6.89
C GLY A 286 -4.73 -16.77 -6.98
N ARG A 287 -5.60 -16.67 -5.97
CA ARG A 287 -6.67 -15.68 -5.92
C ARG A 287 -6.12 -14.26 -6.12
N TYR A 288 -4.97 -13.97 -5.53
CA TYR A 288 -4.31 -12.68 -5.56
C TYR A 288 -3.07 -12.67 -6.45
N ALA A 289 -3.00 -13.56 -7.46
CA ALA A 289 -1.97 -13.53 -8.47
C ALA A 289 -1.91 -12.14 -9.16
N TYR A 290 -0.74 -11.77 -9.69
CA TYR A 290 -0.55 -10.47 -10.34
C TYR A 290 -1.67 -10.11 -11.31
N GLN A 291 -2.01 -10.99 -12.25
CA GLN A 291 -3.07 -10.75 -13.25
C GLN A 291 -4.48 -10.63 -12.64
N ASN A 292 -4.71 -11.19 -11.45
CA ASN A 292 -6.01 -11.22 -10.81
C ASN A 292 -6.31 -9.96 -9.97
N GLN A 293 -5.29 -9.14 -9.68
CA GLN A 293 -5.43 -7.96 -8.83
C GLN A 293 -6.54 -6.99 -9.31
N PRO A 294 -6.65 -6.66 -10.62
CA PRO A 294 -7.75 -5.81 -11.08
C PRO A 294 -9.14 -6.45 -10.86
N GLY A 295 -9.28 -7.73 -11.17
CA GLY A 295 -10.56 -8.46 -11.02
C GLY A 295 -11.01 -8.54 -9.55
N ILE A 296 -10.06 -8.82 -8.63
CA ILE A 296 -10.32 -8.85 -7.18
C ILE A 296 -10.64 -7.45 -6.65
N THR A 297 -10.03 -6.40 -7.18
CA THR A 297 -10.39 -5.02 -6.82
C THR A 297 -11.84 -4.72 -7.20
N GLY A 298 -12.28 -5.08 -8.40
CA GLY A 298 -13.68 -4.94 -8.83
C GLY A 298 -14.63 -5.71 -7.91
N TRP A 299 -14.27 -6.93 -7.50
CA TRP A 299 -15.04 -7.72 -6.56
C TRP A 299 -15.11 -7.03 -5.17
N ASN A 300 -14.00 -6.50 -4.65
CA ASN A 300 -13.97 -5.78 -3.39
C ASN A 300 -14.82 -4.50 -3.43
N LEU A 301 -14.79 -3.78 -4.55
CA LEU A 301 -15.65 -2.60 -4.78
C LEU A 301 -17.14 -2.96 -4.79
N ALA A 302 -17.50 -4.12 -5.36
CA ALA A 302 -18.87 -4.62 -5.26
C ALA A 302 -19.27 -4.90 -3.80
N ARG A 303 -18.39 -5.49 -3.00
CA ARG A 303 -18.61 -5.70 -1.54
C ARG A 303 -18.75 -4.38 -0.77
N PHE A 304 -18.00 -3.35 -1.16
CA PHE A 304 -18.16 -1.99 -0.60
C PHE A 304 -19.49 -1.35 -1.02
N ALA A 305 -19.85 -1.45 -2.30
CA ALA A 305 -21.11 -0.94 -2.81
C ALA A 305 -22.34 -1.59 -2.14
N GLU A 306 -22.30 -2.90 -1.88
CA GLU A 306 -23.34 -3.61 -1.13
C GLU A 306 -23.54 -3.04 0.29
N ALA A 307 -22.46 -2.66 0.95
CA ALA A 307 -22.56 -2.03 2.27
C ALA A 307 -23.23 -0.65 2.23
N LEU A 308 -23.19 0.05 1.08
CA LEU A 308 -23.78 1.37 0.89
C LEU A 308 -25.25 1.33 0.42
N LEU A 309 -25.81 0.18 0.03
CA LEU A 309 -27.17 0.08 -0.55
C LEU A 309 -28.22 0.87 0.23
N PRO A 310 -28.29 0.77 1.60
CA PRO A 310 -29.31 1.51 2.36
C PRO A 310 -29.22 3.05 2.26
N LEU A 311 -28.06 3.56 1.78
CA LEU A 311 -27.82 5.00 1.63
C LEU A 311 -27.98 5.48 0.18
N LEU A 312 -28.08 4.57 -0.79
CA LEU A 312 -28.20 4.89 -2.22
C LEU A 312 -29.66 5.15 -2.63
N ASP A 313 -30.58 4.32 -2.18
CA ASP A 313 -32.04 4.50 -2.38
C ASP A 313 -32.83 3.72 -1.31
N GLN A 314 -34.06 4.19 -1.00
CA GLN A 314 -34.97 3.49 -0.10
C GLN A 314 -35.52 2.20 -0.72
N ASP A 315 -35.67 2.19 -2.05
CA ASP A 315 -36.02 1.02 -2.83
C ASP A 315 -34.78 0.18 -3.10
N ILE A 316 -34.71 -1.03 -2.53
CA ILE A 316 -33.54 -1.89 -2.62
C ILE A 316 -33.20 -2.31 -4.06
N GLU A 317 -34.19 -2.49 -4.94
CA GLU A 317 -33.95 -2.86 -6.33
C GLU A 317 -33.26 -1.69 -7.07
N LYS A 318 -33.73 -0.47 -6.86
CA LYS A 318 -33.07 0.72 -7.40
C LYS A 318 -31.69 0.94 -6.81
N ALA A 319 -31.52 0.74 -5.50
CA ALA A 319 -30.20 0.85 -4.86
C ALA A 319 -29.20 -0.12 -5.50
N VAL A 320 -29.62 -1.36 -5.79
CA VAL A 320 -28.80 -2.38 -6.47
C VAL A 320 -28.47 -1.94 -7.90
N GLU A 321 -29.44 -1.44 -8.68
CA GLU A 321 -29.19 -0.93 -10.04
C GLU A 321 -28.19 0.22 -10.06
N ILE A 322 -28.32 1.17 -9.13
CA ILE A 322 -27.39 2.31 -8.97
C ILE A 322 -25.97 1.82 -8.63
N ALA A 323 -25.88 0.90 -7.65
CA ALA A 323 -24.60 0.33 -7.22
C ALA A 323 -23.89 -0.43 -8.34
N GLN A 324 -24.64 -1.31 -9.04
CA GLN A 324 -24.12 -2.08 -10.18
C GLN A 324 -23.65 -1.18 -11.32
N SER A 325 -24.43 -0.15 -11.67
CA SER A 325 -24.07 0.82 -12.68
C SER A 325 -22.74 1.51 -12.33
N ALA A 326 -22.54 1.90 -11.07
CA ALA A 326 -21.30 2.52 -10.64
C ALA A 326 -20.10 1.54 -10.69
N VAL A 327 -20.26 0.32 -10.18
CA VAL A 327 -19.17 -0.68 -10.13
C VAL A 327 -18.75 -1.14 -11.52
N THR A 328 -19.66 -1.22 -12.47
CA THR A 328 -19.36 -1.62 -13.86
C THR A 328 -18.46 -0.63 -14.61
N GLU A 329 -18.29 0.60 -14.11
CA GLU A 329 -17.34 1.58 -14.67
C GLU A 329 -15.87 1.29 -14.28
N PHE A 330 -15.62 0.48 -13.22
CA PHE A 330 -14.27 0.20 -12.73
C PHE A 330 -13.32 -0.34 -13.82
N PRO A 331 -13.69 -1.37 -14.61
CA PRO A 331 -12.80 -1.90 -15.65
C PRO A 331 -12.37 -0.85 -16.67
N LYS A 332 -13.27 0.09 -17.00
CA LYS A 332 -12.98 1.20 -17.91
C LYS A 332 -11.94 2.13 -17.30
N PHE A 333 -12.16 2.62 -16.07
CA PHE A 333 -11.20 3.50 -15.39
C PHE A 333 -9.84 2.82 -15.16
N TYR A 334 -9.84 1.53 -14.80
CA TYR A 334 -8.60 0.77 -14.67
C TYR A 334 -7.85 0.70 -16.00
N ARG A 335 -8.54 0.33 -17.10
CA ARG A 335 -7.94 0.21 -18.42
C ARG A 335 -7.36 1.55 -18.91
N GLU A 336 -8.08 2.65 -18.75
CA GLU A 336 -7.60 4.00 -19.09
C GLU A 336 -6.31 4.36 -18.32
N ASN A 337 -6.28 4.13 -17.02
CA ASN A 337 -5.08 4.38 -16.20
C ASN A 337 -3.90 3.47 -16.59
N TRP A 338 -4.16 2.19 -16.84
CA TRP A 338 -3.14 1.23 -17.24
C TRP A 338 -2.55 1.56 -18.61
N LEU A 339 -3.39 1.88 -19.60
CA LEU A 339 -2.94 2.29 -20.94
C LEU A 339 -2.09 3.56 -20.88
N ALA A 340 -2.55 4.58 -20.18
CA ALA A 340 -1.78 5.82 -20.01
C ALA A 340 -0.41 5.55 -19.35
N GLY A 341 -0.35 4.67 -18.35
CA GLY A 341 0.90 4.26 -17.73
C GLY A 341 1.83 3.47 -18.67
N MET A 342 1.30 2.54 -19.45
CA MET A 342 2.08 1.81 -20.48
C MET A 342 2.60 2.72 -21.58
N GLN A 343 1.79 3.69 -22.02
CA GLN A 343 2.24 4.73 -22.95
C GLN A 343 3.45 5.47 -22.38
N ALA A 344 3.36 5.96 -21.14
CA ALA A 344 4.45 6.67 -20.51
C ALA A 344 5.71 5.79 -20.35
N LYS A 345 5.56 4.51 -19.99
CA LYS A 345 6.66 3.53 -19.90
C LYS A 345 7.36 3.28 -21.22
N LEU A 346 6.67 3.48 -22.34
CA LEU A 346 7.18 3.27 -23.70
C LEU A 346 7.42 4.60 -24.46
N GLY A 347 7.36 5.74 -23.79
CA GLY A 347 7.69 7.05 -24.34
C GLY A 347 6.66 7.61 -25.32
N LEU A 348 5.39 7.21 -25.18
CA LEU A 348 4.29 7.64 -26.05
C LEU A 348 3.48 8.76 -25.42
N PHE A 349 3.25 9.86 -26.16
CA PHE A 349 2.57 11.07 -25.67
C PHE A 349 1.11 11.19 -26.11
N ASN A 350 0.71 10.43 -27.11
CA ASN A 350 -0.64 10.40 -27.65
C ASN A 350 -1.12 8.95 -27.78
N GLU A 351 -2.43 8.75 -27.76
CA GLU A 351 -3.06 7.44 -27.91
C GLU A 351 -3.30 7.12 -29.39
N GLU A 352 -2.99 5.88 -29.77
CA GLU A 352 -3.39 5.29 -31.04
C GLU A 352 -4.11 3.95 -30.78
N LYS A 353 -5.01 3.58 -31.69
CA LYS A 353 -5.87 2.41 -31.54
C LYS A 353 -5.09 1.09 -31.36
N GLU A 354 -3.92 1.00 -31.96
CA GLU A 354 -3.06 -0.18 -31.96
C GLU A 354 -2.13 -0.27 -30.75
N ASP A 355 -2.07 0.78 -29.91
CA ASP A 355 -1.12 0.85 -28.77
C ASP A 355 -1.32 -0.30 -27.78
N GLU A 356 -2.57 -0.63 -27.45
CA GLU A 356 -2.85 -1.72 -26.52
C GLU A 356 -2.33 -3.09 -27.02
N ALA A 357 -2.49 -3.37 -28.32
CA ALA A 357 -1.96 -4.59 -28.93
C ALA A 357 -0.42 -4.63 -28.86
N LEU A 358 0.23 -3.48 -29.10
CA LEU A 358 1.69 -3.34 -28.99
C LEU A 358 2.17 -3.62 -27.55
N PHE A 359 1.44 -3.15 -26.53
CA PHE A 359 1.78 -3.40 -25.13
C PHE A 359 1.61 -4.86 -24.74
N GLN A 360 0.50 -5.48 -25.14
CA GLN A 360 0.22 -6.88 -24.86
C GLN A 360 1.23 -7.82 -25.55
N GLU A 361 1.65 -7.48 -26.76
CA GLU A 361 2.66 -8.25 -27.47
C GLU A 361 4.01 -8.21 -26.74
N LEU A 362 4.48 -7.05 -26.26
CA LEU A 362 5.69 -6.95 -25.45
C LEU A 362 5.58 -7.84 -24.20
N LEU A 363 4.49 -7.74 -23.46
CA LEU A 363 4.28 -8.53 -22.24
C LEU A 363 4.25 -10.04 -22.54
N THR A 364 3.69 -10.45 -23.68
CA THR A 364 3.68 -11.85 -24.12
C THR A 364 5.10 -12.35 -24.43
N ILE A 365 5.90 -11.54 -25.12
CA ILE A 365 7.30 -11.87 -25.41
C ILE A 365 8.10 -11.93 -24.10
N MET A 366 7.91 -10.97 -23.20
CA MET A 366 8.57 -10.98 -21.87
C MET A 366 8.26 -12.24 -21.08
N LYS A 367 7.00 -12.72 -21.05
CA LYS A 367 6.61 -13.98 -20.42
C LYS A 367 7.34 -15.17 -21.06
N THR A 368 7.35 -15.21 -22.39
CA THR A 368 7.95 -16.32 -23.16
C THR A 368 9.44 -16.48 -22.85
N TYR A 369 10.17 -15.37 -22.78
CA TYR A 369 11.61 -15.34 -22.54
C TYR A 369 11.97 -15.14 -21.06
N LYS A 370 11.00 -15.21 -20.14
CA LYS A 370 11.19 -15.04 -18.69
C LYS A 370 11.99 -13.78 -18.34
N ALA A 371 11.67 -12.69 -19.04
CA ALA A 371 12.40 -11.43 -18.88
C ALA A 371 12.11 -10.75 -17.54
N ASP A 372 13.11 -10.07 -16.98
CA ASP A 372 12.90 -9.21 -15.81
C ASP A 372 11.99 -8.03 -16.15
N TYR A 373 10.92 -7.85 -15.37
CA TYR A 373 9.90 -6.84 -15.65
C TYR A 373 10.49 -5.43 -15.63
N THR A 374 11.15 -5.07 -14.55
CA THR A 374 11.70 -3.72 -14.33
C THR A 374 12.84 -3.43 -15.30
N ASN A 375 13.80 -4.35 -15.43
CA ASN A 375 15.00 -4.14 -16.25
C ASN A 375 14.69 -4.11 -17.74
N THR A 376 13.64 -4.81 -18.21
CA THR A 376 13.23 -4.73 -19.63
C THR A 376 12.82 -3.30 -20.00
N PHE A 377 11.95 -2.67 -19.22
CA PHE A 377 11.56 -1.27 -19.47
C PHE A 377 12.74 -0.31 -19.28
N ARG A 378 13.61 -0.59 -18.33
CA ARG A 378 14.83 0.20 -18.12
C ARG A 378 15.78 0.11 -19.32
N ALA A 379 15.98 -1.09 -19.87
CA ALA A 379 16.80 -1.31 -21.05
C ALA A 379 16.25 -0.57 -22.29
N LEU A 380 14.93 -0.63 -22.50
CA LEU A 380 14.25 0.13 -23.56
C LEU A 380 14.43 1.65 -23.37
N THR A 381 14.41 2.15 -22.14
CA THR A 381 14.59 3.57 -21.84
C THR A 381 15.96 4.09 -22.29
N PHE A 382 17.02 3.31 -22.11
CA PHE A 382 18.40 3.73 -22.41
C PHE A 382 18.99 3.12 -23.68
N ASP A 383 18.16 2.39 -24.46
CA ASP A 383 18.60 1.69 -25.70
C ASP A 383 19.78 0.72 -25.41
N LYS A 384 19.74 0.05 -24.23
CA LYS A 384 20.75 -0.91 -23.77
C LYS A 384 20.18 -2.33 -23.87
N LEU A 385 20.06 -2.84 -25.11
CA LEU A 385 19.39 -4.09 -25.44
C LEU A 385 20.45 -5.20 -25.65
N GLU A 386 21.15 -5.56 -24.58
CA GLU A 386 22.25 -6.53 -24.63
C GLU A 386 22.08 -7.65 -23.60
N ASN A 387 22.72 -8.78 -23.82
CA ASN A 387 22.88 -9.89 -22.88
C ASN A 387 21.57 -10.49 -22.33
N SER A 388 20.54 -10.64 -23.16
CA SER A 388 19.29 -11.26 -22.77
C SER A 388 18.67 -12.03 -23.92
N ASP A 389 18.22 -13.25 -23.67
CA ASP A 389 17.50 -14.10 -24.64
C ASP A 389 16.30 -13.36 -25.26
N LEU A 390 15.66 -12.47 -24.47
CA LEU A 390 14.59 -11.60 -24.95
C LEU A 390 15.08 -10.72 -26.09
N PHE A 391 16.15 -9.96 -25.90
CA PHE A 391 16.61 -8.96 -26.85
C PHE A 391 17.24 -9.56 -28.10
N GLU A 392 17.74 -10.81 -28.01
CA GLU A 392 18.28 -11.57 -29.13
C GLU A 392 17.19 -12.29 -29.95
N SER A 393 15.95 -12.34 -29.42
CA SER A 393 14.84 -13.04 -30.07
C SER A 393 14.34 -12.33 -31.33
N LYS A 394 13.83 -13.13 -32.30
CA LYS A 394 13.23 -12.62 -33.50
C LYS A 394 11.92 -11.87 -33.22
N GLU A 395 11.16 -12.36 -32.27
CA GLU A 395 9.88 -11.78 -31.85
C GLU A 395 10.09 -10.38 -31.27
N PHE A 396 11.09 -10.21 -30.41
CA PHE A 396 11.43 -8.90 -29.87
C PHE A 396 11.93 -7.95 -30.97
N ALA A 397 12.77 -8.42 -31.90
CA ALA A 397 13.25 -7.60 -32.99
C ALA A 397 12.08 -7.05 -33.85
N GLN A 398 11.08 -7.90 -34.14
CA GLN A 398 9.88 -7.49 -34.90
C GLN A 398 9.05 -6.47 -34.11
N TRP A 399 8.78 -6.73 -32.83
CA TRP A 399 8.08 -5.82 -31.95
C TRP A 399 8.81 -4.46 -31.82
N HIS A 400 10.12 -4.49 -31.63
CA HIS A 400 10.95 -3.29 -31.48
C HIS A 400 10.90 -2.38 -32.71
N GLU A 401 10.86 -2.96 -33.92
CA GLU A 401 10.66 -2.20 -35.15
C GLU A 401 9.24 -1.56 -35.25
N LEU A 402 8.20 -2.25 -34.77
CA LEU A 402 6.85 -1.69 -34.66
C LEU A 402 6.80 -0.54 -33.65
N TRP A 403 7.41 -0.69 -32.49
CA TRP A 403 7.52 0.35 -31.46
C TRP A 403 8.29 1.58 -31.98
N LYS A 404 9.43 1.41 -32.66
CA LYS A 404 10.16 2.51 -33.30
C LYS A 404 9.32 3.26 -34.33
N LYS A 405 8.59 2.52 -35.15
CA LYS A 405 7.65 3.13 -36.13
C LYS A 405 6.55 3.91 -35.41
N ARG A 406 6.04 3.39 -34.29
CA ARG A 406 5.04 4.07 -33.47
C ARG A 406 5.60 5.38 -32.88
N LEU A 407 6.82 5.36 -32.31
CA LEU A 407 7.52 6.55 -31.83
C LEU A 407 7.72 7.60 -32.94
N GLY A 408 7.98 7.15 -34.18
CA GLY A 408 8.16 8.04 -35.33
C GLY A 408 6.89 8.77 -35.80
N ARG A 409 5.69 8.39 -35.30
CA ARG A 409 4.41 9.03 -35.66
C ARG A 409 3.99 10.17 -34.73
N GLN A 410 4.64 10.31 -33.59
CA GLN A 410 4.38 11.42 -32.67
C GLN A 410 5.30 12.62 -32.95
N GLN A 411 4.90 13.80 -32.44
CA GLN A 411 5.64 15.04 -32.69
C GLN A 411 6.88 15.19 -31.78
N GLN A 412 6.88 14.51 -30.64
CA GLN A 412 7.92 14.61 -29.62
C GLN A 412 9.21 13.94 -30.10
N SER A 413 10.31 14.52 -29.71
CA SER A 413 11.65 14.03 -30.02
C SER A 413 11.98 12.74 -29.27
N LYS A 414 13.02 12.01 -29.73
CA LYS A 414 13.56 10.85 -29.02
C LYS A 414 13.99 11.22 -27.58
N ALA A 415 14.53 12.40 -27.36
CA ALA A 415 14.97 12.86 -26.04
C ALA A 415 13.79 13.07 -25.08
N GLU A 416 12.69 13.67 -25.55
CA GLU A 416 11.47 13.84 -24.76
C GLU A 416 10.83 12.48 -24.42
N SER A 417 10.78 11.55 -25.38
CA SER A 417 10.29 10.19 -25.14
C SER A 417 11.15 9.45 -24.11
N GLN A 418 12.48 9.59 -24.20
CA GLN A 418 13.39 8.98 -23.23
C GLN A 418 13.22 9.58 -21.84
N GLU A 419 13.02 10.89 -21.72
CA GLU A 419 12.77 11.53 -20.41
C GLU A 419 11.43 11.09 -19.81
N LEU A 420 10.37 10.96 -20.62
CA LEU A 420 9.10 10.41 -20.18
C LEU A 420 9.28 8.97 -19.67
N MET A 421 9.99 8.13 -20.43
CA MET A 421 10.28 6.75 -20.03
C MET A 421 11.08 6.69 -18.72
N LYS A 422 12.12 7.51 -18.58
CA LYS A 422 12.98 7.59 -17.40
C LYS A 422 12.18 7.90 -16.13
N ASN A 423 11.20 8.80 -16.22
CA ASN A 423 10.35 9.21 -15.12
C ASN A 423 9.22 8.19 -14.79
N ASN A 424 9.02 7.16 -15.63
CA ASN A 424 7.99 6.14 -15.46
C ASN A 424 8.55 4.71 -15.37
N ASN A 425 9.85 4.52 -15.55
CA ASN A 425 10.53 3.22 -15.46
C ASN A 425 11.56 3.27 -14.32
N PRO A 426 11.23 2.74 -13.13
CA PRO A 426 12.17 2.77 -12.02
C PRO A 426 13.44 1.97 -12.32
N ALA A 427 14.56 2.44 -11.83
CA ALA A 427 15.83 1.71 -11.86
C ALA A 427 15.91 0.72 -10.69
N VAL A 428 15.33 1.10 -9.56
CA VAL A 428 15.38 0.33 -8.31
C VAL A 428 13.97 0.05 -7.83
N ILE A 429 13.73 -1.20 -7.47
CA ILE A 429 12.55 -1.66 -6.73
C ILE A 429 13.01 -2.46 -5.52
N PRO A 430 12.18 -2.68 -4.50
CA PRO A 430 12.51 -3.57 -3.40
C PRO A 430 12.66 -5.02 -3.88
N ARG A 431 13.82 -5.37 -4.41
CA ARG A 431 14.11 -6.75 -4.83
C ARG A 431 13.98 -7.68 -3.64
N ASN A 432 13.22 -8.76 -3.79
CA ASN A 432 12.85 -9.63 -2.68
C ASN A 432 14.06 -10.15 -1.90
N HIS A 433 15.12 -10.61 -2.59
CA HIS A 433 16.34 -11.09 -1.94
C HIS A 433 17.06 -9.99 -1.15
N ARG A 434 17.05 -8.72 -1.63
CA ARG A 434 17.66 -7.59 -0.90
C ARG A 434 16.87 -7.22 0.34
N VAL A 435 15.53 -7.33 0.27
CA VAL A 435 14.68 -7.15 1.45
C VAL A 435 14.97 -8.24 2.49
N GLU A 436 15.04 -9.53 2.08
CA GLU A 436 15.37 -10.62 3.00
C GLU A 436 16.76 -10.48 3.60
N GLU A 437 17.79 -10.11 2.82
CA GLU A 437 19.14 -9.82 3.33
C GLU A 437 19.11 -8.75 4.42
N ALA A 438 18.35 -7.67 4.22
CA ALA A 438 18.19 -6.60 5.20
C ALA A 438 17.49 -7.08 6.47
N LEU A 439 16.43 -7.90 6.34
CA LEU A 439 15.71 -8.46 7.48
C LEU A 439 16.55 -9.48 8.27
N ASP A 440 17.33 -10.31 7.59
CA ASP A 440 18.23 -11.30 8.21
C ASP A 440 19.39 -10.61 8.97
N ALA A 441 19.93 -9.53 8.42
CA ALA A 441 20.94 -8.72 9.10
C ALA A 441 20.36 -8.03 10.34
N ALA A 442 19.16 -7.47 10.23
CA ALA A 442 18.46 -6.80 11.33
C ALA A 442 18.14 -7.76 12.50
N GLN A 443 17.88 -9.05 12.25
CA GLN A 443 17.73 -10.06 13.30
C GLN A 443 19.01 -10.27 14.11
N LYS A 444 20.16 -9.88 13.58
CA LYS A 444 21.49 -9.91 14.21
C LYS A 444 21.91 -8.53 14.73
N GLU A 445 20.97 -7.60 14.81
CA GLU A 445 21.16 -6.20 15.21
C GLU A 445 22.08 -5.39 14.24
N ASP A 446 22.31 -5.88 13.02
CA ASP A 446 22.99 -5.14 11.95
C ASP A 446 21.93 -4.47 11.05
N TYR A 447 21.72 -3.19 11.26
CA TYR A 447 20.77 -2.38 10.49
C TYR A 447 21.42 -1.68 9.29
N SER A 448 22.73 -1.80 9.08
CA SER A 448 23.44 -1.11 8.00
C SER A 448 22.98 -1.54 6.61
N VAL A 449 22.65 -2.84 6.44
CA VAL A 449 22.14 -3.41 5.19
C VAL A 449 20.79 -2.78 4.83
N MET A 450 19.91 -2.63 5.81
CA MET A 450 18.60 -1.99 5.62
C MET A 450 18.76 -0.49 5.28
N GLU A 451 19.67 0.22 5.94
CA GLU A 451 19.91 1.65 5.69
C GLU A 451 20.38 1.88 4.26
N THR A 452 21.31 1.06 3.78
CA THR A 452 21.82 1.13 2.40
C THR A 452 20.73 0.81 1.38
N LEU A 453 19.89 -0.19 1.66
CA LEU A 453 18.75 -0.52 0.82
C LEU A 453 17.75 0.66 0.75
N LEU A 454 17.41 1.28 1.89
CA LEU A 454 16.48 2.41 1.95
C LEU A 454 17.04 3.63 1.22
N GLU A 455 18.35 3.88 1.28
CA GLU A 455 19.01 4.93 0.50
C GLU A 455 18.83 4.68 -1.01
N ALA A 456 19.10 3.46 -1.50
CA ALA A 456 18.90 3.11 -2.89
C ALA A 456 17.43 3.25 -3.34
N LEU A 457 16.47 2.92 -2.46
CA LEU A 457 15.03 3.01 -2.72
C LEU A 457 14.46 4.43 -2.64
N SER A 458 15.20 5.38 -2.07
CA SER A 458 14.70 6.76 -1.89
C SER A 458 14.59 7.56 -3.19
N SER A 459 15.35 7.19 -4.21
CA SER A 459 15.35 7.81 -5.55
C SER A 459 15.20 6.74 -6.65
N PRO A 460 14.06 6.06 -6.72
CA PRO A 460 13.91 4.81 -7.49
C PRO A 460 14.04 4.99 -9.01
N TYR A 461 13.88 6.20 -9.53
CA TYR A 461 14.00 6.50 -10.96
C TYR A 461 15.41 6.92 -11.39
N GLU A 462 16.30 7.16 -10.43
CA GLU A 462 17.70 7.44 -10.68
C GLU A 462 18.52 6.13 -10.70
N SER A 463 19.66 6.15 -11.38
CA SER A 463 20.57 5.01 -11.33
C SER A 463 21.29 5.02 -9.97
N PRO A 464 21.17 3.96 -9.17
CA PRO A 464 21.84 3.90 -7.87
C PRO A 464 23.36 3.86 -8.04
N GLY A 465 24.07 4.37 -7.05
CA GLY A 465 25.52 4.24 -6.98
C GLY A 465 26.01 2.78 -6.87
N GLN A 466 25.12 1.88 -6.48
CA GLN A 466 25.38 0.45 -6.26
C GLN A 466 24.51 -0.38 -7.21
N PRO A 467 25.09 -0.88 -8.32
CA PRO A 467 24.32 -1.61 -9.37
C PRO A 467 23.61 -2.87 -8.90
N GLU A 468 24.08 -3.48 -7.81
CA GLU A 468 23.50 -4.70 -7.23
C GLU A 468 22.03 -4.55 -6.81
N TYR A 469 21.56 -3.32 -6.49
CA TYR A 469 20.15 -3.07 -6.17
C TYR A 469 19.21 -3.10 -7.39
N CYS A 470 19.78 -3.02 -8.61
CA CYS A 470 19.03 -3.21 -9.86
C CYS A 470 19.01 -4.68 -10.31
N THR A 471 19.88 -5.53 -9.73
CA THR A 471 20.09 -6.90 -10.20
C THR A 471 18.99 -7.82 -9.63
N PRO A 472 18.27 -8.59 -10.47
CA PRO A 472 17.32 -9.59 -9.98
C PRO A 472 18.03 -10.71 -9.22
N SER A 473 17.28 -11.49 -8.45
CA SER A 473 17.81 -12.67 -7.78
C SER A 473 18.38 -13.68 -8.79
N ALA A 474 19.38 -14.45 -8.36
CA ALA A 474 19.85 -15.58 -9.16
C ALA A 474 18.68 -16.57 -9.40
N PRO A 475 18.64 -17.21 -10.58
CA PRO A 475 17.62 -18.21 -10.86
C PRO A 475 17.59 -19.28 -9.76
N SER A 476 16.42 -19.55 -9.21
CA SER A 476 16.20 -20.56 -8.18
C SER A 476 15.17 -21.58 -8.66
N ASN A 477 15.37 -22.84 -8.33
CA ASN A 477 14.38 -23.91 -8.56
C ASN A 477 13.22 -23.85 -7.54
N GLN A 478 13.36 -23.05 -6.49
CA GLN A 478 12.30 -22.84 -5.52
C GLN A 478 11.72 -21.44 -5.72
N PRO A 479 10.40 -21.31 -5.94
CA PRO A 479 9.76 -20.01 -6.04
C PRO A 479 9.90 -19.25 -4.70
N TYR A 480 10.18 -17.96 -4.78
CA TYR A 480 10.17 -17.11 -3.61
C TYR A 480 8.74 -17.06 -3.02
N GLN A 481 8.65 -17.28 -1.73
CA GLN A 481 7.38 -17.22 -0.99
C GLN A 481 7.48 -16.25 0.18
N THR A 482 6.41 -15.53 0.40
CA THR A 482 6.25 -14.62 1.52
C THR A 482 5.25 -15.18 2.52
N TYR A 483 5.52 -14.94 3.79
CA TYR A 483 4.69 -15.41 4.89
C TYR A 483 4.02 -14.21 5.56
N CYS A 484 2.76 -14.36 5.93
CA CYS A 484 2.10 -13.41 6.80
C CYS A 484 2.72 -13.57 8.20
N GLY A 485 3.57 -12.65 8.61
CA GLY A 485 4.25 -12.68 9.92
C GLY A 485 3.31 -12.34 11.09
N THR A 486 2.20 -13.09 11.19
CA THR A 486 1.18 -12.92 12.25
C THR A 486 1.37 -13.92 13.35
#